data_58bb86faadd5c679704495afb60332b4
#
_entry.id   58bb86faadd5c679704495afb60332b4
#
_cell.length_a   1.000
_cell.length_b   1.000
_cell.length_c   1.000
_cell.angle_alpha   90.00
_cell.angle_beta   90.00
_cell.angle_gamma   90.00
#
_symmetry.space_group_name_H-M   'P 1'
#
loop_
_entity.id
_entity.type
_entity.pdbx_description
1 polymer ?
#
loop_
_entity_poly.entity_id
_entity_poly.type
_entity_poly.pdbx_seq_one_letter_code
_entity_poly.pdbx_strand_id
1 'polypeptide(L)' 'MKLNRIKTVLVEKDLSQKWLAEQLGKSFSTTNAYCCNRQQPNLDTLYKIAKLLSVELKDLIVDKTMKE' A
#
# COMPACT_ATOMS: atom_id res chain seq x y z
N MET A 1 12.29 8.13 -0.17
CA MET A 1 11.49 8.59 -1.30
C MET A 1 10.11 7.93 -1.28
N LYS A 2 9.09 8.71 -1.52
CA LYS A 2 7.72 8.24 -1.47
C LYS A 2 7.31 7.71 -2.83
N LEU A 3 7.20 6.40 -2.96
CA LEU A 3 6.85 5.77 -4.24
C LEU A 3 5.44 5.17 -4.25
N ASN A 4 4.87 4.86 -3.08
CA ASN A 4 3.53 4.30 -3.04
C ASN A 4 2.60 5.14 -2.17
N ARG A 5 1.30 4.95 -2.40
CA ARG A 5 0.22 5.65 -1.69
C ARG A 5 -0.63 4.67 -0.88
N ILE A 6 -0.05 3.56 -0.45
CA ILE A 6 -0.81 2.51 0.25
C ILE A 6 -1.48 3.07 1.51
N LYS A 7 -0.74 3.80 2.32
CA LYS A 7 -1.29 4.37 3.54
C LYS A 7 -2.45 5.31 3.26
N THR A 8 -2.30 6.16 2.23
CA THR A 8 -3.36 7.10 1.84
C THR A 8 -4.64 6.36 1.49
N VAL A 9 -4.51 5.30 0.69
CA VAL A 9 -5.69 4.53 0.26
C VAL A 9 -6.33 3.80 1.44
N LEU A 10 -5.51 3.24 2.34
CA LEU A 10 -6.05 2.60 3.56
C LEU A 10 -6.88 3.58 4.37
N VAL A 11 -6.35 4.80 4.57
CA VAL A 11 -7.05 5.82 5.33
C VAL A 11 -8.36 6.21 4.64
N GLU A 12 -8.32 6.39 3.32
CA GLU A 12 -9.51 6.73 2.55
C GLU A 12 -10.60 5.67 2.66
N LYS A 13 -10.21 4.42 2.81
CA LYS A 13 -11.16 3.29 2.90
C LYS A 13 -11.44 2.87 4.34
N ASP A 14 -10.89 3.61 5.30
CA ASP A 14 -11.08 3.33 6.73
C ASP A 14 -10.60 1.93 7.10
N LEU A 15 -9.46 1.53 6.55
CA LEU A 15 -8.84 0.23 6.79
C LEU A 15 -7.51 0.42 7.51
N SER A 16 -7.15 -0.57 8.36
CA SER A 16 -5.93 -0.49 9.15
C SER A 16 -4.78 -1.25 8.49
N GLN A 17 -3.56 -0.87 8.88
CA GLN A 17 -2.37 -1.62 8.45
C GLN A 17 -2.37 -3.03 9.02
N LYS A 18 -2.91 -3.20 10.23
CA LYS A 18 -3.01 -4.52 10.84
C LYS A 18 -3.89 -5.44 9.99
N TRP A 19 -5.04 -4.94 9.56
CA TRP A 19 -5.91 -5.68 8.67
C TRP A 19 -5.17 -6.08 7.39
N LEU A 20 -4.46 -5.12 6.80
CA LEU A 20 -3.74 -5.40 5.56
C LEU A 20 -2.66 -6.47 5.76
N ALA A 21 -1.92 -6.39 6.88
CA ALA A 21 -0.90 -7.38 7.20
C ALA A 21 -1.50 -8.77 7.29
N GLU A 22 -2.65 -8.89 7.94
CA GLU A 22 -3.35 -10.16 8.07
C GLU A 22 -3.77 -10.71 6.72
N GLN A 23 -4.30 -9.85 5.85
CA GLN A 23 -4.74 -10.26 4.52
C GLN A 23 -3.57 -10.70 3.64
N LEU A 24 -2.42 -10.07 3.80
CA LEU A 24 -1.22 -10.41 3.03
C LEU A 24 -0.45 -11.60 3.59
N GLY A 25 -0.76 -12.01 4.83
CA GLY A 25 0.02 -13.04 5.51
C GLY A 25 1.42 -12.58 5.81
N LYS A 26 1.61 -11.29 6.05
CA LYS A 26 2.91 -10.70 6.38
C LYS A 26 2.87 -10.07 7.76
N SER A 27 4.05 -9.83 8.34
CA SER A 27 4.12 -9.20 9.64
C SER A 27 3.65 -7.74 9.56
N PHE A 28 3.18 -7.22 10.68
CA PHE A 28 2.82 -5.81 10.78
C PHE A 28 4.02 -4.92 10.44
N SER A 29 5.20 -5.31 10.91
CA SER A 29 6.43 -4.55 10.69
C SER A 29 6.72 -4.40 9.19
N THR A 30 6.61 -5.49 8.43
CA THR A 30 6.83 -5.45 6.98
C THR A 30 5.78 -4.59 6.29
N THR A 31 4.52 -4.76 6.67
CA THR A 31 3.41 -3.99 6.08
C THR A 31 3.56 -2.50 6.40
N ASN A 32 3.95 -2.19 7.64
CA ASN A 32 4.20 -0.81 8.03
C ASN A 32 5.35 -0.20 7.23
N ALA A 33 6.41 -0.98 6.96
CA ALA A 33 7.52 -0.52 6.13
C ALA A 33 7.05 -0.14 4.73
N TYR A 34 6.13 -0.92 4.16
CA TYR A 34 5.53 -0.59 2.87
C TYR A 34 4.74 0.72 2.96
N CYS A 35 3.89 0.84 3.97
CA CYS A 35 3.04 2.03 4.13
C CYS A 35 3.84 3.30 4.38
N CYS A 36 4.99 3.17 5.04
CA CYS A 36 5.86 4.31 5.34
C CYS A 36 6.90 4.57 4.25
N ASN A 37 6.85 3.83 3.16
CA ASN A 37 7.80 3.95 2.05
C ASN A 37 9.26 3.70 2.45
N ARG A 38 9.49 2.93 3.52
CA ARG A 38 10.84 2.51 3.90
C ARG A 38 11.28 1.33 3.05
N GLN A 39 10.31 0.53 2.59
CA GLN A 39 10.54 -0.62 1.75
C GLN A 39 9.38 -0.70 0.77
N GLN A 40 9.65 -1.04 -0.48
CA GLN A 40 8.60 -1.15 -1.47
C GLN A 40 8.21 -2.62 -1.63
N PRO A 41 6.91 -2.92 -1.73
CA PRO A 41 6.48 -4.28 -2.06
C PRO A 41 6.88 -4.62 -3.50
N ASN A 42 7.12 -5.90 -3.76
CA ASN A 42 7.33 -6.31 -5.14
C ASN A 42 6.00 -6.20 -5.90
N LEU A 43 6.07 -6.36 -7.21
CA LEU A 43 4.90 -6.14 -8.06
C LEU A 43 3.75 -7.09 -7.73
N ASP A 44 4.06 -8.36 -7.44
CA ASP A 44 3.05 -9.33 -7.04
C ASP A 44 2.31 -8.89 -5.78
N THR A 45 3.06 -8.47 -4.77
CA THR A 45 2.48 -8.01 -3.51
C THR A 45 1.67 -6.75 -3.72
N LEU A 46 2.19 -5.82 -4.52
CA LEU A 46 1.48 -4.59 -4.80
C LEU A 46 0.15 -4.86 -5.52
N TYR A 47 0.15 -5.82 -6.45
CA TYR A 47 -1.05 -6.22 -7.15
C TYR A 47 -2.10 -6.81 -6.18
N LYS A 48 -1.65 -7.65 -5.24
CA LYS A 48 -2.54 -8.20 -4.20
C LYS A 48 -3.15 -7.08 -3.35
N ILE A 49 -2.33 -6.10 -2.98
CA ILE A 49 -2.82 -4.95 -2.20
C ILE A 49 -3.89 -4.21 -2.99
N ALA A 50 -3.66 -3.96 -4.27
CA ALA A 50 -4.63 -3.28 -5.11
C ALA A 50 -5.96 -4.03 -5.14
N LYS A 51 -5.91 -5.35 -5.28
CA LYS A 51 -7.11 -6.18 -5.28
C LYS A 51 -7.83 -6.14 -3.94
N LEU A 52 -7.08 -6.23 -2.84
CA LEU A 52 -7.66 -6.18 -1.50
C LEU A 52 -8.35 -4.84 -1.23
N LEU A 53 -7.80 -3.76 -1.76
CA LEU A 53 -8.34 -2.43 -1.56
C LEU A 53 -9.36 -2.03 -2.63
N SER A 54 -9.59 -2.89 -3.61
CA SER A 54 -10.53 -2.64 -4.72
C SER A 54 -10.17 -1.39 -5.50
N VAL A 55 -8.88 -1.20 -5.75
CA VAL A 55 -8.37 -0.10 -6.54
C VAL A 55 -7.48 -0.66 -7.65
N GLU A 56 -7.13 0.19 -8.61
CA GLU A 56 -6.20 -0.20 -9.66
C GLU A 56 -4.77 -0.05 -9.15
N LEU A 57 -3.86 -0.81 -9.77
CA LEU A 57 -2.45 -0.76 -9.39
C LEU A 57 -1.89 0.66 -9.45
N LYS A 58 -2.28 1.41 -10.49
CA LYS A 58 -1.81 2.79 -10.66
C LYS A 58 -2.22 3.70 -9.49
N ASP A 59 -3.33 3.36 -8.82
CA ASP A 59 -3.82 4.17 -7.70
C ASP A 59 -2.93 4.04 -6.47
N LEU A 60 -2.05 3.05 -6.44
CA LEU A 60 -1.12 2.83 -5.33
C LEU A 60 0.27 3.41 -5.59
N ILE A 61 0.49 3.98 -6.76
CA ILE A 61 1.81 4.46 -7.17
C ILE A 61 1.79 5.98 -7.24
N VAL A 62 2.84 6.61 -6.67
CA VAL A 62 2.99 8.05 -6.75
C VAL A 62 3.50 8.41 -8.14
N ASP A 63 2.74 9.24 -8.84
CA ASP A 63 3.13 9.77 -10.13
C ASP A 63 3.85 11.10 -9.92
N LYS A 64 4.92 11.32 -10.66
CA LYS A 64 5.68 12.58 -10.56
C LYS A 64 4.83 13.80 -10.90
N THR A 65 3.78 13.63 -11.69
CA THR A 65 2.88 14.71 -12.05
C THR A 65 1.83 14.98 -10.99
N MET A 66 1.70 14.11 -10.00
CA MET A 66 0.73 14.29 -8.92
C MET A 66 1.27 15.23 -7.86
N LYS A 67 0.44 16.14 -7.44
CA LYS A 67 0.75 17.00 -6.29
C LYS A 67 0.14 16.37 -5.06
N GLU A 68 0.96 16.19 -4.06
CA GLU A 68 0.48 15.65 -2.80
C GLU A 68 0.29 16.76 -1.78
#